data_d08f0e3e92ec1dbcb97811d8ce587df4
#
_entry.id   d08f0e3e92ec1dbcb97811d8ce587df4
#
_cell.length_a   1.000
_cell.length_b   1.000
_cell.length_c   1.000
_cell.angle_alpha   90.00
_cell.angle_beta   90.00
_cell.angle_gamma   90.00
#
_symmetry.space_group_name_H-M   'P 1'
#
loop_
_entity.id
_entity.type
_entity.pdbx_description
1 polymer ?
#
loop_
_entity_poly.entity_id
_entity_poly.type
_entity_poly.pdbx_seq_one_letter_code
_entity_poly.pdbx_strand_id
1 'polypeptide(L)'
;MDTPEASPDTQYLDKLNIPSALVNRAFGESLKRMAEKADAEGEVVVKLDWRESMPHPDERVEYELWTNSNDECGPRCDEQAAFVKSFRGHAQILERGGYARFTPHYITWYCPEAFRLTRQCQSQCINHGRYCAPDPEEDFGEGYEGKQVVVENLRQLCVHRVANESGRPWAWWDFAMDYKLRCSMKEKKYSKACAEEVVTALGLSLDKVLACMGDPDADADNAVLSKEQEDQIGRGSRGDVTILPTLVINDVQYRGKLERTAVLKAVCAGFKEGTEPQVCLSHDMETNECLHRNGGCWRDEATNVTACRDTYRGRVCECPVVNGVRYDGDGYTHCKAVGPGRCALNHGGCWSETKGERTFSACSDTALSGCRCPPGFQGDGHKCEDLDECKDKLACTCPDCHCKNTWGSYECGCRGNQVYIRGEDVCVANSMSRFGWLVAVLAVSCAAGLGVAGFVFYKYRLRSYMDSEIMAIMSQYMPLDSQNNEHQPLRQHASDA
;
A
#
# COMPACT_ATOMS: atom_id res chain seq x y z
N MET A 1 9.20 -32.02 30.28
CA MET A 1 7.98 -31.87 29.46
C MET A 1 7.28 -33.22 29.51
N ASP A 2 6.18 -33.30 30.23
CA ASP A 2 5.36 -34.50 30.22
C ASP A 2 4.66 -34.54 28.85
N THR A 3 5.14 -35.41 27.98
CA THR A 3 4.44 -35.73 26.72
C THR A 3 3.12 -36.39 27.10
N PRO A 4 1.96 -35.90 26.65
CA PRO A 4 0.72 -36.63 26.85
C PRO A 4 0.83 -37.96 26.11
N GLU A 5 0.54 -39.04 26.80
CA GLU A 5 0.32 -40.33 26.16
C GLU A 5 -0.71 -40.15 25.07
N ALA A 6 -0.33 -40.45 23.82
CA ALA A 6 -1.22 -40.33 22.66
C ALA A 6 -2.39 -41.29 22.91
N SER A 7 -3.55 -40.72 23.20
CA SER A 7 -4.81 -41.49 23.24
C SER A 7 -5.05 -42.03 21.83
N PRO A 8 -5.41 -43.31 21.66
CA PRO A 8 -5.64 -43.92 20.36
C PRO A 8 -6.87 -43.37 19.61
N ASP A 9 -7.57 -42.38 20.16
CA ASP A 9 -8.82 -41.88 19.61
C ASP A 9 -8.66 -40.47 19.04
N THR A 10 -7.85 -40.36 17.95
CA THR A 10 -7.74 -39.11 17.18
C THR A 10 -9.05 -38.67 16.51
N GLN A 11 -10.04 -39.57 16.35
CA GLN A 11 -11.39 -39.24 15.86
C GLN A 11 -12.16 -38.28 16.78
N TYR A 12 -11.71 -38.10 18.01
CA TYR A 12 -12.34 -37.18 18.96
C TYR A 12 -12.01 -35.71 18.67
N LEU A 13 -10.82 -35.47 18.15
CA LEU A 13 -10.34 -34.10 17.86
C LEU A 13 -11.07 -33.48 16.65
N ASP A 14 -11.43 -34.31 15.67
CA ASP A 14 -12.15 -33.85 14.47
C ASP A 14 -13.61 -33.43 14.75
N LYS A 15 -14.12 -33.79 15.92
CA LYS A 15 -15.48 -33.44 16.36
C LYS A 15 -15.56 -32.22 17.27
N LEU A 16 -14.40 -31.67 17.68
CA LEU A 16 -14.34 -30.49 18.54
C LEU A 16 -14.51 -29.21 17.71
N ASN A 17 -15.66 -28.57 17.81
CA ASN A 17 -15.96 -27.29 17.15
C ASN A 17 -15.64 -26.06 18.04
N ILE A 18 -14.91 -26.24 19.13
CA ILE A 18 -14.49 -25.19 20.05
C ILE A 18 -12.99 -24.95 19.94
N PRO A 19 -12.51 -23.71 20.06
CA PRO A 19 -11.07 -23.41 20.16
C PRO A 19 -10.46 -24.21 21.30
N SER A 20 -9.38 -24.92 21.04
CA SER A 20 -8.70 -25.79 22.00
C SER A 20 -7.22 -25.48 22.06
N ALA A 21 -6.65 -25.46 23.26
CA ALA A 21 -5.21 -25.30 23.48
C ALA A 21 -4.72 -26.27 24.53
N LEU A 22 -3.56 -26.88 24.27
CA LEU A 22 -2.86 -27.68 25.26
C LEU A 22 -2.09 -26.77 26.19
N VAL A 23 -2.38 -26.87 27.48
CA VAL A 23 -1.71 -26.07 28.53
C VAL A 23 -0.94 -26.99 29.49
N ASN A 24 0.06 -26.45 30.18
CA ASN A 24 0.74 -27.24 31.19
C ASN A 24 -0.21 -27.54 32.37
N ARG A 25 0.05 -28.64 33.09
CA ARG A 25 -0.82 -29.13 34.16
C ARG A 25 -1.05 -28.09 35.26
N ALA A 26 0.01 -27.36 35.67
CA ALA A 26 -0.10 -26.39 36.75
C ALA A 26 -1.04 -25.24 36.38
N PHE A 27 -0.98 -24.75 35.13
CA PHE A 27 -1.87 -23.72 34.61
C PHE A 27 -3.32 -24.24 34.47
N GLY A 28 -3.49 -25.46 33.96
CA GLY A 28 -4.80 -26.10 33.84
C GLY A 28 -5.50 -26.29 35.19
N GLU A 29 -4.77 -26.73 36.22
CA GLU A 29 -5.27 -26.84 37.60
C GLU A 29 -5.61 -25.46 38.19
N SER A 30 -4.89 -24.39 37.82
CA SER A 30 -5.20 -23.03 38.22
C SER A 30 -6.51 -22.53 37.58
N LEU A 31 -6.66 -22.73 36.27
CA LEU A 31 -7.89 -22.37 35.54
C LEU A 31 -9.11 -23.11 36.12
N LYS A 32 -8.96 -24.40 36.41
CA LYS A 32 -10.04 -25.21 37.01
C LYS A 32 -10.50 -24.66 38.35
N ARG A 33 -9.54 -24.32 39.23
CA ARG A 33 -9.85 -23.68 40.55
C ARG A 33 -10.50 -22.30 40.38
N MET A 34 -10.11 -21.52 39.37
CA MET A 34 -10.75 -20.24 39.07
C MET A 34 -12.19 -20.44 38.59
N ALA A 35 -12.43 -21.39 37.68
CA ALA A 35 -13.77 -21.72 37.22
C ALA A 35 -14.70 -22.21 38.35
N GLU A 36 -14.20 -23.07 39.26
CA GLU A 36 -14.94 -23.55 40.42
C GLU A 36 -15.33 -22.43 41.41
N LYS A 37 -14.49 -21.35 41.48
CA LYS A 37 -14.79 -20.16 42.30
C LYS A 37 -15.72 -19.18 41.59
N ALA A 38 -15.71 -19.14 40.27
CA ALA A 38 -16.48 -18.19 39.47
C ALA A 38 -18.00 -18.43 39.55
N ASP A 39 -18.46 -19.69 39.82
CA ASP A 39 -19.85 -19.99 40.09
C ASP A 39 -20.42 -19.25 41.32
N ALA A 40 -19.52 -18.68 42.15
CA ALA A 40 -19.89 -17.90 43.34
C ALA A 40 -19.65 -16.37 43.21
N GLU A 41 -18.76 -15.90 42.33
CA GLU A 41 -18.29 -14.51 42.31
C GLU A 41 -18.22 -13.85 40.92
N GLY A 42 -18.58 -14.54 39.81
CA GLY A 42 -18.57 -13.96 38.47
C GLY A 42 -17.96 -14.83 37.36
N GLU A 43 -18.02 -14.36 36.14
CA GLU A 43 -17.60 -15.06 34.92
C GLU A 43 -16.07 -15.05 34.76
N VAL A 44 -15.46 -16.23 34.51
CA VAL A 44 -14.04 -16.33 34.13
C VAL A 44 -13.94 -16.26 32.60
N VAL A 45 -13.38 -15.18 32.10
CA VAL A 45 -13.12 -15.01 30.66
C VAL A 45 -11.68 -15.43 30.36
N VAL A 46 -11.52 -16.36 29.42
CA VAL A 46 -10.20 -16.80 28.92
C VAL A 46 -10.05 -16.32 27.49
N LYS A 47 -9.01 -15.53 27.22
CA LYS A 47 -8.63 -15.13 25.86
C LYS A 47 -7.53 -16.08 25.36
N LEU A 48 -7.79 -16.75 24.24
CA LEU A 48 -6.80 -17.52 23.50
C LEU A 48 -6.25 -16.64 22.40
N ASP A 49 -4.96 -16.32 22.46
CA ASP A 49 -4.30 -15.50 21.46
C ASP A 49 -3.14 -16.26 20.80
N TRP A 50 -3.30 -16.65 19.55
CA TRP A 50 -2.31 -17.38 18.77
C TRP A 50 -1.37 -16.44 17.98
N ARG A 51 -1.62 -15.14 17.97
CA ARG A 51 -0.89 -14.18 17.13
C ARG A 51 0.61 -14.16 17.43
N GLU A 52 0.98 -14.32 18.70
CA GLU A 52 2.37 -14.38 19.14
C GLU A 52 3.08 -15.69 18.78
N SER A 53 2.36 -16.73 18.34
CA SER A 53 2.96 -18.01 17.93
C SER A 53 3.57 -17.97 16.52
N MET A 54 3.20 -16.96 15.71
CA MET A 54 3.71 -16.79 14.36
C MET A 54 4.91 -15.84 14.35
N PRO A 55 6.05 -16.19 13.72
CA PRO A 55 7.15 -15.26 13.49
C PRO A 55 6.68 -14.08 12.64
N HIS A 56 7.10 -12.87 13.03
CA HIS A 56 6.73 -11.61 12.36
C HIS A 56 7.96 -10.70 12.22
N PRO A 57 8.96 -11.12 11.41
CA PRO A 57 10.27 -10.46 11.35
C PRO A 57 10.23 -9.11 10.64
N ASP A 58 9.38 -8.94 9.64
CA ASP A 58 9.37 -7.77 8.78
C ASP A 58 7.96 -7.41 8.24
N GLU A 59 7.93 -6.53 7.26
CA GLU A 59 6.71 -5.94 6.67
C GLU A 59 6.09 -6.81 5.57
N ARG A 60 6.72 -7.98 5.26
CA ARG A 60 6.25 -8.90 4.24
C ARG A 60 6.19 -10.31 4.77
N VAL A 61 5.11 -11.03 4.48
CA VAL A 61 4.93 -12.42 4.87
C VAL A 61 5.31 -13.35 3.71
N GLU A 62 6.19 -14.30 3.97
CA GLU A 62 6.44 -15.44 3.12
C GLU A 62 5.54 -16.60 3.53
N TYR A 63 4.77 -17.16 2.57
CA TYR A 63 3.99 -18.35 2.87
C TYR A 63 4.03 -19.37 1.73
N GLU A 64 4.02 -20.63 2.14
CA GLU A 64 4.12 -21.80 1.25
C GLU A 64 2.88 -22.65 1.39
N LEU A 65 2.35 -23.15 0.28
CA LEU A 65 1.33 -24.20 0.28
C LEU A 65 1.89 -25.46 -0.34
N TRP A 66 2.14 -26.46 0.48
CA TRP A 66 2.50 -27.82 0.06
C TRP A 66 1.22 -28.55 -0.30
N THR A 67 1.08 -28.91 -1.56
CA THR A 67 -0.17 -29.31 -2.18
C THR A 67 0.01 -30.46 -3.16
N ASN A 68 -1.04 -30.83 -3.87
CA ASN A 68 -1.05 -31.88 -4.90
C ASN A 68 -2.04 -31.51 -6.00
N SER A 69 -1.70 -31.84 -7.26
CA SER A 69 -2.61 -31.69 -8.39
C SER A 69 -3.66 -32.81 -8.49
N ASN A 70 -3.47 -33.92 -7.78
CA ASN A 70 -4.44 -35.00 -7.66
C ASN A 70 -5.73 -34.54 -6.99
N ASP A 71 -6.90 -34.87 -7.54
CA ASP A 71 -8.22 -34.57 -6.98
C ASP A 71 -9.02 -35.82 -6.57
N GLU A 72 -8.40 -36.99 -6.58
CA GLU A 72 -9.01 -38.27 -6.16
C GLU A 72 -8.44 -38.77 -4.81
N CYS A 73 -7.78 -37.95 -4.01
CA CYS A 73 -7.25 -38.37 -2.71
C CYS A 73 -8.21 -38.21 -1.53
N GLY A 74 -9.50 -38.23 -1.80
CA GLY A 74 -10.56 -38.18 -0.78
C GLY A 74 -10.75 -36.81 -0.10
N PRO A 75 -11.23 -36.77 1.17
CA PRO A 75 -11.64 -35.52 1.83
C PRO A 75 -10.54 -34.44 1.90
N ARG A 76 -9.28 -34.82 1.98
CA ARG A 76 -8.14 -33.88 2.02
C ARG A 76 -7.95 -33.12 0.72
N CYS A 77 -8.17 -33.77 -0.43
CA CYS A 77 -8.16 -33.11 -1.72
C CYS A 77 -9.35 -32.14 -1.87
N ASP A 78 -10.52 -32.52 -1.35
CA ASP A 78 -11.70 -31.67 -1.37
C ASP A 78 -11.48 -30.42 -0.46
N GLU A 79 -10.92 -30.59 0.73
CA GLU A 79 -10.55 -29.49 1.65
C GLU A 79 -9.55 -28.52 1.00
N GLN A 80 -8.49 -29.05 0.40
CA GLN A 80 -7.49 -28.27 -0.33
C GLN A 80 -8.13 -27.47 -1.47
N ALA A 81 -9.00 -28.09 -2.26
CA ALA A 81 -9.71 -27.42 -3.35
C ALA A 81 -10.62 -26.32 -2.86
N ALA A 82 -11.36 -26.56 -1.79
CA ALA A 82 -12.22 -25.57 -1.15
C ALA A 82 -11.41 -24.39 -0.60
N PHE A 83 -10.24 -24.67 -0.04
CA PHE A 83 -9.31 -23.65 0.43
C PHE A 83 -8.80 -22.78 -0.73
N VAL A 84 -8.22 -23.36 -1.77
CA VAL A 84 -7.71 -22.62 -2.94
C VAL A 84 -8.81 -21.73 -3.53
N LYS A 85 -10.01 -22.25 -3.69
CA LYS A 85 -11.18 -21.51 -4.19
C LYS A 85 -11.52 -20.31 -3.30
N SER A 86 -11.58 -20.52 -2.00
CA SER A 86 -12.04 -19.48 -1.05
C SER A 86 -10.97 -18.48 -0.69
N PHE A 87 -9.69 -18.86 -0.71
CA PHE A 87 -8.56 -18.02 -0.33
C PHE A 87 -7.99 -17.20 -1.49
N ARG A 88 -8.18 -17.63 -2.75
CA ARG A 88 -7.66 -17.00 -3.97
C ARG A 88 -7.75 -15.46 -3.97
N GLY A 89 -8.90 -14.91 -3.63
CA GLY A 89 -9.10 -13.46 -3.62
C GLY A 89 -8.18 -12.73 -2.64
N HIS A 90 -7.97 -13.29 -1.45
CA HIS A 90 -7.08 -12.72 -0.43
C HIS A 90 -5.61 -12.88 -0.83
N ALA A 91 -5.22 -14.05 -1.37
CA ALA A 91 -3.89 -14.27 -1.90
C ALA A 91 -3.54 -13.22 -2.97
N GLN A 92 -4.44 -12.98 -3.91
CA GLN A 92 -4.24 -11.97 -4.96
C GLN A 92 -4.12 -10.54 -4.41
N ILE A 93 -4.88 -10.18 -3.39
CA ILE A 93 -4.77 -8.86 -2.73
C ILE A 93 -3.39 -8.73 -2.08
N LEU A 94 -2.97 -9.75 -1.33
CA LEU A 94 -1.69 -9.76 -0.63
C LEU A 94 -0.49 -9.69 -1.59
N GLU A 95 -0.51 -10.49 -2.65
CA GLU A 95 0.60 -10.54 -3.62
C GLU A 95 0.65 -9.30 -4.52
N ARG A 96 -0.49 -8.81 -5.02
CA ARG A 96 -0.55 -7.58 -5.84
C ARG A 96 -0.13 -6.35 -5.07
N GLY A 97 -0.42 -6.31 -3.78
CA GLY A 97 0.02 -5.25 -2.88
C GLY A 97 1.48 -5.35 -2.47
N GLY A 98 2.18 -6.44 -2.83
CA GLY A 98 3.56 -6.70 -2.39
C GLY A 98 3.68 -7.04 -0.89
N TYR A 99 2.54 -7.28 -0.22
CA TYR A 99 2.50 -7.57 1.21
C TYR A 99 2.95 -9.00 1.53
N ALA A 100 2.68 -9.94 0.63
CA ALA A 100 3.10 -11.32 0.83
C ALA A 100 3.74 -11.91 -0.42
N ARG A 101 4.58 -12.91 -0.21
CA ARG A 101 5.16 -13.75 -1.24
C ARG A 101 4.67 -15.18 -1.04
N PHE A 102 3.98 -15.68 -2.04
CA PHE A 102 3.50 -17.04 -2.09
C PHE A 102 4.46 -17.95 -2.84
N THR A 103 4.60 -19.20 -2.39
CA THR A 103 5.30 -20.25 -3.12
C THR A 103 4.51 -21.55 -3.01
N PRO A 104 4.04 -22.11 -4.13
CA PRO A 104 3.47 -23.46 -4.14
C PRO A 104 4.56 -24.49 -4.13
N HIS A 105 4.35 -25.59 -3.41
CA HIS A 105 5.25 -26.72 -3.32
C HIS A 105 4.50 -28.04 -3.50
N TYR A 106 5.20 -29.06 -3.98
CA TYR A 106 4.64 -30.38 -4.25
C TYR A 106 5.56 -31.45 -3.71
N ILE A 107 5.04 -32.30 -2.84
CA ILE A 107 5.82 -33.43 -2.33
C ILE A 107 6.11 -34.40 -3.46
N THR A 108 7.38 -34.76 -3.60
CA THR A 108 7.82 -35.79 -4.53
C THR A 108 8.84 -36.71 -3.84
N TRP A 109 8.73 -38.00 -4.07
CA TRP A 109 9.65 -38.98 -3.55
C TRP A 109 10.43 -39.65 -4.69
N TYR A 110 11.37 -40.52 -4.41
CA TYR A 110 12.13 -41.25 -5.41
C TYR A 110 11.92 -42.75 -5.23
N CYS A 111 12.03 -43.51 -6.34
CA CYS A 111 12.01 -44.94 -6.29
C CYS A 111 13.44 -45.46 -6.09
N PRO A 112 13.72 -46.30 -5.05
CA PRO A 112 15.02 -46.88 -4.89
C PRO A 112 15.47 -47.71 -6.12
N GLU A 113 16.75 -47.67 -6.44
CA GLU A 113 17.28 -48.21 -7.68
C GLU A 113 16.92 -49.71 -7.91
N ALA A 114 16.89 -50.51 -6.84
CA ALA A 114 16.49 -51.89 -6.89
C ALA A 114 15.05 -52.13 -7.37
N PHE A 115 14.19 -51.13 -7.29
CA PHE A 115 12.76 -51.20 -7.64
C PHE A 115 12.38 -50.47 -8.92
N ARG A 116 13.29 -49.72 -9.56
CA ARG A 116 13.03 -48.91 -10.76
C ARG A 116 12.38 -49.66 -11.92
N LEU A 117 12.64 -50.97 -12.04
CA LEU A 117 12.06 -51.80 -13.09
C LEU A 117 10.73 -52.45 -12.70
N THR A 118 10.24 -52.23 -11.47
CA THR A 118 8.94 -52.73 -11.06
C THR A 118 7.81 -51.93 -11.74
N ARG A 119 6.67 -52.57 -11.98
CA ARG A 119 5.49 -51.93 -12.55
C ARG A 119 5.04 -50.75 -11.70
N GLN A 120 5.05 -50.90 -10.37
CA GLN A 120 4.72 -49.87 -9.43
C GLN A 120 5.59 -48.60 -9.63
N CYS A 121 6.90 -48.79 -9.72
CA CYS A 121 7.80 -47.65 -9.92
C CYS A 121 7.59 -46.98 -11.27
N GLN A 122 7.37 -47.79 -12.34
CA GLN A 122 7.16 -47.28 -13.69
C GLN A 122 5.82 -46.52 -13.86
N SER A 123 4.77 -46.87 -13.09
CA SER A 123 3.50 -46.20 -13.12
C SER A 123 3.48 -44.90 -12.26
N GLN A 124 4.31 -44.82 -11.23
CA GLN A 124 4.31 -43.71 -10.28
C GLN A 124 5.37 -42.64 -10.54
N CYS A 125 6.38 -42.93 -11.35
CA CYS A 125 7.57 -42.10 -11.45
C CYS A 125 7.87 -41.61 -12.87
N ILE A 126 8.52 -40.46 -12.95
CA ILE A 126 9.15 -39.89 -14.15
C ILE A 126 10.69 -39.89 -13.99
N ASN A 127 11.41 -39.50 -15.04
CA ASN A 127 12.86 -39.40 -15.08
C ASN A 127 13.53 -40.67 -14.49
N HIS A 128 13.09 -41.85 -14.94
CA HIS A 128 13.63 -43.16 -14.54
C HIS A 128 13.60 -43.39 -13.01
N GLY A 129 12.50 -43.07 -12.36
CA GLY A 129 12.28 -43.31 -10.93
C GLY A 129 12.84 -42.24 -10.00
N ARG A 130 13.29 -41.09 -10.49
CA ARG A 130 13.81 -40.00 -9.66
C ARG A 130 12.73 -39.22 -8.95
N TYR A 131 11.57 -39.05 -9.60
CA TYR A 131 10.48 -38.23 -9.07
C TYR A 131 9.18 -38.99 -9.20
N CYS A 132 8.50 -39.20 -8.07
CA CYS A 132 7.34 -40.06 -7.97
C CYS A 132 6.22 -39.42 -7.17
N ALA A 133 4.99 -39.77 -7.49
CA ALA A 133 3.79 -39.47 -6.70
C ALA A 133 2.95 -40.75 -6.54
N PRO A 134 2.09 -40.81 -5.49
CA PRO A 134 1.16 -41.93 -5.32
C PRO A 134 0.20 -42.04 -6.50
N ASP A 135 -0.19 -43.25 -6.81
CA ASP A 135 -1.26 -43.54 -7.75
C ASP A 135 -2.57 -43.04 -7.18
N PRO A 136 -3.38 -42.27 -7.97
CA PRO A 136 -4.61 -41.67 -7.48
C PRO A 136 -5.65 -42.67 -6.98
N GLU A 137 -5.84 -43.75 -7.71
CA GLU A 137 -6.83 -44.80 -7.42
C GLU A 137 -6.25 -45.98 -6.65
N GLU A 138 -4.92 -46.05 -6.43
CA GLU A 138 -4.18 -47.12 -5.75
C GLU A 138 -4.24 -48.47 -6.45
N ASP A 139 -4.51 -48.50 -7.76
CA ASP A 139 -4.69 -49.75 -8.52
C ASP A 139 -3.55 -50.13 -9.50
N PHE A 140 -2.52 -49.30 -9.63
CA PHE A 140 -1.29 -49.47 -10.39
C PHE A 140 -1.45 -49.95 -11.85
N GLY A 141 -2.12 -49.16 -12.65
CA GLY A 141 -2.17 -49.34 -14.11
C GLY A 141 -3.56 -49.42 -14.68
N GLU A 142 -4.56 -49.12 -13.89
CA GLU A 142 -5.89 -48.73 -14.31
C GLU A 142 -6.08 -47.24 -13.95
N GLY A 143 -6.91 -46.50 -14.70
CA GLY A 143 -7.18 -45.10 -14.39
C GLY A 143 -6.01 -44.15 -14.64
N TYR A 144 -5.77 -43.26 -13.70
CA TYR A 144 -4.65 -42.31 -13.72
C TYR A 144 -3.44 -42.83 -12.95
N GLU A 145 -2.26 -42.66 -13.52
CA GLU A 145 -1.02 -43.11 -12.90
C GLU A 145 -0.30 -41.98 -12.14
N GLY A 146 0.43 -42.32 -11.07
CA GLY A 146 1.19 -41.35 -10.28
C GLY A 146 2.17 -40.48 -11.09
N LYS A 147 2.77 -41.05 -12.17
CA LYS A 147 3.62 -40.26 -13.09
C LYS A 147 2.90 -39.11 -13.75
N GLN A 148 1.58 -39.22 -14.03
CA GLN A 148 0.80 -38.13 -14.57
C GLN A 148 0.61 -37.02 -13.54
N VAL A 149 0.48 -37.39 -12.25
CA VAL A 149 0.43 -36.45 -11.12
C VAL A 149 1.75 -35.70 -11.00
N VAL A 150 2.89 -36.39 -11.09
CA VAL A 150 4.21 -35.73 -11.05
C VAL A 150 4.37 -34.73 -12.19
N VAL A 151 3.98 -35.09 -13.43
CA VAL A 151 4.06 -34.21 -14.58
C VAL A 151 3.18 -32.97 -14.39
N GLU A 152 1.99 -33.12 -13.82
CA GLU A 152 1.12 -31.98 -13.57
C GLU A 152 1.61 -31.10 -12.41
N ASN A 153 2.12 -31.70 -11.33
CA ASN A 153 2.80 -30.98 -10.25
C ASN A 153 3.96 -30.11 -10.79
N LEU A 154 4.81 -30.70 -11.65
CA LEU A 154 5.89 -30.01 -12.34
C LEU A 154 5.35 -28.85 -13.20
N ARG A 155 4.25 -29.06 -13.92
CA ARG A 155 3.60 -27.99 -14.70
C ARG A 155 3.16 -26.86 -13.82
N GLN A 156 2.51 -27.12 -12.70
CA GLN A 156 2.03 -26.10 -11.78
C GLN A 156 3.17 -25.29 -11.15
N LEU A 157 4.31 -25.92 -10.84
CA LEU A 157 5.56 -25.26 -10.43
C LEU A 157 6.07 -24.32 -11.55
N CYS A 158 6.12 -24.81 -12.78
CA CYS A 158 6.55 -24.03 -13.93
C CYS A 158 5.57 -22.88 -14.28
N VAL A 159 4.27 -23.08 -14.10
CA VAL A 159 3.27 -22.02 -14.21
C VAL A 159 3.56 -20.92 -13.20
N HIS A 160 3.81 -21.25 -11.94
CA HIS A 160 4.17 -20.27 -10.91
C HIS A 160 5.45 -19.50 -11.28
N ARG A 161 6.49 -20.19 -11.75
CA ARG A 161 7.74 -19.57 -12.21
C ARG A 161 7.50 -18.58 -13.34
N VAL A 162 6.79 -18.99 -14.39
CA VAL A 162 6.48 -18.15 -15.55
C VAL A 162 5.56 -16.98 -15.18
N ALA A 163 4.62 -17.19 -14.25
CA ALA A 163 3.78 -16.14 -13.70
C ALA A 163 4.61 -15.08 -12.95
N ASN A 164 5.57 -15.51 -12.12
CA ASN A 164 6.52 -14.62 -11.44
C ASN A 164 7.36 -13.82 -12.43
N GLU A 165 7.95 -14.47 -13.44
CA GLU A 165 8.73 -13.80 -14.49
C GLU A 165 7.92 -12.77 -15.29
N SER A 166 6.61 -12.99 -15.40
CA SER A 166 5.69 -12.06 -16.07
C SER A 166 5.15 -10.95 -15.16
N GLY A 167 5.63 -10.86 -13.91
CA GLY A 167 5.16 -9.89 -12.92
C GLY A 167 3.74 -10.15 -12.40
N ARG A 168 3.23 -11.37 -12.54
CA ARG A 168 1.88 -11.78 -12.10
C ARG A 168 1.93 -13.04 -11.22
N PRO A 169 2.67 -13.06 -10.10
CA PRO A 169 2.82 -14.25 -9.25
C PRO A 169 1.47 -14.86 -8.83
N TRP A 170 0.48 -14.01 -8.58
CA TRP A 170 -0.88 -14.42 -8.23
C TRP A 170 -1.63 -15.23 -9.31
N ALA A 171 -1.13 -15.31 -10.55
CA ALA A 171 -1.78 -16.06 -11.62
C ALA A 171 -1.78 -17.57 -11.37
N TRP A 172 -0.89 -18.08 -10.51
CA TRP A 172 -0.94 -19.47 -10.06
C TRP A 172 -2.28 -19.83 -9.39
N TRP A 173 -2.83 -18.94 -8.58
CA TRP A 173 -4.12 -19.15 -7.92
C TRP A 173 -5.27 -19.24 -8.92
N ASP A 174 -5.20 -18.45 -9.99
CA ASP A 174 -6.16 -18.52 -11.09
C ASP A 174 -6.00 -19.85 -11.84
N PHE A 175 -4.75 -20.25 -12.12
CA PHE A 175 -4.45 -21.50 -12.78
C PHE A 175 -4.94 -22.70 -11.96
N ALA A 176 -4.57 -22.80 -10.69
CA ALA A 176 -4.94 -23.91 -9.83
C ALA A 176 -6.46 -24.07 -9.70
N MET A 177 -7.17 -22.93 -9.61
CA MET A 177 -8.64 -22.91 -9.56
C MET A 177 -9.27 -23.37 -10.89
N ASP A 178 -8.85 -22.79 -12.03
CA ASP A 178 -9.39 -23.11 -13.34
C ASP A 178 -9.07 -24.55 -13.73
N TYR A 179 -7.85 -24.99 -13.45
CA TYR A 179 -7.44 -26.37 -13.70
C TYR A 179 -8.34 -27.36 -12.95
N LYS A 180 -8.56 -27.13 -11.65
CA LYS A 180 -9.43 -28.00 -10.82
C LYS A 180 -10.87 -28.07 -11.35
N LEU A 181 -11.39 -26.96 -11.89
CA LEU A 181 -12.75 -26.90 -12.45
C LEU A 181 -12.87 -27.58 -13.81
N ARG A 182 -11.83 -27.45 -14.65
CA ARG A 182 -11.90 -27.85 -16.06
C ARG A 182 -11.27 -29.21 -16.32
N CYS A 183 -10.25 -29.56 -15.57
CA CYS A 183 -9.38 -30.71 -15.81
C CYS A 183 -9.46 -31.79 -14.71
N SER A 184 -10.64 -31.99 -14.10
CA SER A 184 -10.85 -32.93 -13.03
C SER A 184 -10.64 -34.40 -13.48
N MET A 185 -10.04 -35.23 -12.62
CA MET A 185 -9.94 -36.68 -12.77
C MET A 185 -11.34 -37.32 -12.75
N LYS A 186 -12.22 -36.86 -11.84
CA LYS A 186 -13.63 -37.34 -11.74
C LYS A 186 -14.39 -37.22 -13.05
N GLU A 187 -14.10 -36.20 -13.85
CA GLU A 187 -14.71 -36.00 -15.16
C GLU A 187 -13.89 -36.60 -16.32
N LYS A 188 -12.83 -37.34 -16.01
CA LYS A 188 -11.89 -37.92 -17.00
C LYS A 188 -11.26 -36.87 -17.93
N LYS A 189 -11.03 -35.65 -17.42
CA LYS A 189 -10.45 -34.53 -18.18
C LYS A 189 -9.02 -34.19 -17.74
N TYR A 190 -8.48 -34.92 -16.77
CA TYR A 190 -7.11 -34.73 -16.30
C TYR A 190 -6.11 -35.10 -17.40
N SER A 191 -5.65 -34.11 -18.14
CA SER A 191 -4.80 -34.32 -19.30
C SER A 191 -3.89 -33.14 -19.59
N LYS A 192 -2.78 -33.42 -20.27
CA LYS A 192 -1.85 -32.40 -20.77
C LYS A 192 -2.58 -31.35 -21.60
N ALA A 193 -3.46 -31.74 -22.52
CA ALA A 193 -4.18 -30.82 -23.40
C ALA A 193 -5.07 -29.84 -22.62
N CYS A 194 -5.80 -30.36 -21.62
CA CYS A 194 -6.62 -29.50 -20.75
C CYS A 194 -5.76 -28.49 -19.97
N ALA A 195 -4.64 -28.91 -19.41
CA ALA A 195 -3.73 -28.03 -18.69
C ALA A 195 -3.16 -26.92 -19.58
N GLU A 196 -2.75 -27.25 -20.81
CA GLU A 196 -2.23 -26.29 -21.79
C GLU A 196 -3.27 -25.26 -22.24
N GLU A 197 -4.53 -25.68 -22.35
CA GLU A 197 -5.64 -24.77 -22.60
C GLU A 197 -5.84 -23.76 -21.45
N VAL A 198 -5.72 -24.21 -20.19
CA VAL A 198 -5.81 -23.32 -19.01
C VAL A 198 -4.65 -22.34 -18.98
N VAL A 199 -3.40 -22.78 -19.21
CA VAL A 199 -2.23 -21.90 -19.30
C VAL A 199 -2.46 -20.81 -20.36
N THR A 200 -2.92 -21.20 -21.55
CA THR A 200 -3.16 -20.27 -22.67
C THR A 200 -4.30 -19.31 -22.36
N ALA A 201 -5.40 -19.79 -21.76
CA ALA A 201 -6.56 -18.98 -21.38
C ALA A 201 -6.19 -17.87 -20.38
N LEU A 202 -5.21 -18.11 -19.50
CA LEU A 202 -4.69 -17.13 -18.55
C LEU A 202 -3.65 -16.16 -19.15
N GLY A 203 -3.34 -16.32 -20.44
CA GLY A 203 -2.35 -15.49 -21.14
C GLY A 203 -0.93 -15.68 -20.62
N LEU A 204 -0.60 -16.87 -20.12
CA LEU A 204 0.76 -17.28 -19.79
C LEU A 204 1.44 -17.91 -21.01
N SER A 205 2.77 -17.77 -21.12
CA SER A 205 3.53 -18.34 -22.23
C SER A 205 3.66 -19.86 -22.05
N LEU A 206 2.92 -20.62 -22.87
CA LEU A 206 2.99 -22.07 -22.87
C LEU A 206 4.42 -22.58 -23.19
N ASP A 207 5.09 -21.97 -24.18
CA ASP A 207 6.45 -22.33 -24.56
C ASP A 207 7.44 -22.22 -23.38
N LYS A 208 7.31 -21.15 -22.56
CA LYS A 208 8.13 -20.99 -21.35
C LYS A 208 7.81 -22.03 -20.29
N VAL A 209 6.53 -22.36 -20.12
CA VAL A 209 6.11 -23.41 -19.18
C VAL A 209 6.71 -24.76 -19.62
N LEU A 210 6.57 -25.13 -20.90
CA LEU A 210 7.14 -26.37 -21.42
C LEU A 210 8.67 -26.39 -21.34
N ALA A 211 9.34 -25.28 -21.67
CA ALA A 211 10.79 -25.16 -21.52
C ALA A 211 11.26 -25.32 -20.05
N CYS A 212 10.48 -24.80 -19.09
CA CYS A 212 10.74 -24.97 -17.67
C CYS A 212 10.59 -26.44 -17.21
N MET A 213 9.57 -27.14 -17.72
CA MET A 213 9.29 -28.54 -17.37
C MET A 213 10.38 -29.49 -17.85
N GLY A 214 11.03 -29.20 -18.98
CA GLY A 214 11.97 -30.11 -19.61
C GLY A 214 11.30 -31.37 -20.14
N ASP A 215 12.09 -32.45 -20.25
CA ASP A 215 11.59 -33.74 -20.73
C ASP A 215 11.39 -34.73 -19.54
N PRO A 216 10.14 -35.08 -19.21
CA PRO A 216 9.81 -36.00 -18.13
C PRO A 216 10.32 -37.47 -18.38
N ASP A 217 10.53 -37.81 -19.64
CA ASP A 217 10.98 -39.17 -20.02
C ASP A 217 12.52 -39.31 -20.08
N ALA A 218 13.25 -38.19 -19.95
CA ALA A 218 14.70 -38.16 -19.96
C ALA A 218 15.31 -38.92 -18.76
N ASP A 219 16.38 -39.69 -18.99
CA ASP A 219 17.19 -40.27 -17.90
C ASP A 219 18.17 -39.22 -17.34
N ALA A 220 17.61 -38.14 -16.82
CA ALA A 220 18.36 -37.02 -16.27
C ALA A 220 17.60 -36.38 -15.08
N ASP A 221 18.33 -35.62 -14.28
CA ASP A 221 17.72 -34.86 -13.19
C ASP A 221 16.92 -33.69 -13.74
N ASN A 222 15.75 -33.46 -13.15
CA ASN A 222 14.93 -32.31 -13.39
C ASN A 222 15.20 -31.25 -12.31
N ALA A 223 15.77 -30.11 -12.69
CA ALA A 223 16.19 -29.08 -11.74
C ALA A 223 15.04 -28.50 -10.89
N VAL A 224 13.80 -28.51 -11.40
CA VAL A 224 12.64 -28.02 -10.66
C VAL A 224 12.25 -29.02 -9.58
N LEU A 225 12.11 -30.29 -9.94
CA LEU A 225 11.70 -31.34 -9.00
C LEU A 225 12.82 -31.73 -8.01
N SER A 226 14.09 -31.63 -8.42
CA SER A 226 15.22 -31.79 -7.50
C SER A 226 15.19 -30.78 -6.38
N LYS A 227 14.86 -29.50 -6.75
CA LYS A 227 14.70 -28.46 -5.75
C LYS A 227 13.53 -28.73 -4.82
N GLU A 228 12.41 -29.26 -5.31
CA GLU A 228 11.27 -29.61 -4.45
C GLU A 228 11.63 -30.70 -3.43
N GLN A 229 12.42 -31.71 -3.84
CA GLN A 229 12.92 -32.73 -2.92
C GLN A 229 13.85 -32.15 -1.84
N GLU A 230 14.70 -31.20 -2.21
CA GLU A 230 15.58 -30.50 -1.27
C GLU A 230 14.76 -29.58 -0.31
N ASP A 231 13.81 -28.84 -0.85
CA ASP A 231 12.98 -27.93 -0.07
C ASP A 231 12.01 -28.69 0.87
N GLN A 232 11.65 -29.94 0.55
CA GLN A 232 10.83 -30.80 1.40
C GLN A 232 11.51 -31.10 2.73
N ILE A 233 12.85 -31.19 2.73
CA ILE A 233 13.63 -31.33 3.93
C ILE A 233 13.73 -29.99 4.64
N GLY A 234 13.16 -29.92 5.84
CA GLY A 234 13.05 -28.68 6.59
C GLY A 234 14.37 -28.21 7.17
N ARG A 235 14.51 -26.90 7.26
CA ARG A 235 15.61 -26.23 7.93
C ARG A 235 15.05 -25.44 9.14
N GLY A 236 15.77 -25.50 10.26
CA GLY A 236 15.41 -24.74 11.45
C GLY A 236 14.03 -25.08 12.03
N SER A 237 13.19 -24.06 12.22
CA SER A 237 11.86 -24.20 12.84
C SER A 237 10.80 -24.80 11.93
N ARG A 238 11.00 -24.76 10.60
CA ARG A 238 10.04 -25.29 9.63
C ARG A 238 9.84 -26.80 9.78
N GLY A 239 10.93 -27.54 9.97
CA GLY A 239 10.91 -28.99 9.94
C GLY A 239 10.55 -29.59 8.57
N ASP A 240 10.58 -30.92 8.45
CA ASP A 240 10.25 -31.63 7.20
C ASP A 240 8.75 -31.54 6.90
N VAL A 241 8.42 -31.41 5.61
CA VAL A 241 7.01 -31.47 5.17
C VAL A 241 6.74 -32.90 4.65
N THR A 242 5.94 -33.62 5.40
CA THR A 242 5.63 -35.04 5.14
C THR A 242 4.14 -35.32 4.91
N ILE A 243 3.29 -34.32 5.12
CA ILE A 243 1.83 -34.45 5.05
C ILE A 243 1.26 -33.37 4.14
N LEU A 244 0.26 -33.73 3.32
CA LEU A 244 -0.48 -32.80 2.47
C LEU A 244 -1.94 -32.71 2.92
N PRO A 245 -2.57 -31.53 2.79
CA PRO A 245 -1.94 -30.25 2.56
C PRO A 245 -1.20 -29.71 3.80
N THR A 246 -0.09 -29.00 3.61
CA THR A 246 0.61 -28.27 4.68
C THR A 246 0.84 -26.84 4.26
N LEU A 247 0.51 -25.91 5.14
CA LEU A 247 0.79 -24.48 5.00
C LEU A 247 1.98 -24.12 5.89
N VAL A 248 2.91 -23.34 5.35
CA VAL A 248 4.04 -22.76 6.09
C VAL A 248 3.92 -21.24 6.01
N ILE A 249 4.14 -20.55 7.11
CA ILE A 249 4.11 -19.09 7.18
C ILE A 249 5.38 -18.65 7.92
N ASN A 250 6.19 -17.79 7.29
CA ASN A 250 7.45 -17.32 7.84
C ASN A 250 8.30 -18.46 8.44
N ASP A 251 8.53 -19.52 7.64
CA ASP A 251 9.30 -20.71 8.03
C ASP A 251 8.75 -21.53 9.22
N VAL A 252 7.45 -21.37 9.55
CA VAL A 252 6.78 -22.18 10.57
C VAL A 252 5.56 -22.89 9.98
N GLN A 253 5.46 -24.21 10.21
CA GLN A 253 4.29 -24.96 9.76
C GLN A 253 3.05 -24.54 10.53
N TYR A 254 2.03 -24.10 9.79
CA TYR A 254 0.72 -23.81 10.32
C TYR A 254 -0.02 -25.09 10.72
N ARG A 255 -0.54 -25.13 11.93
CA ARG A 255 -1.19 -26.32 12.53
C ARG A 255 -2.70 -26.14 12.72
N GLY A 256 -3.28 -25.07 12.18
CA GLY A 256 -4.73 -24.82 12.26
C GLY A 256 -5.50 -25.45 11.09
N LYS A 257 -6.81 -25.19 11.05
CA LYS A 257 -7.67 -25.60 9.94
C LYS A 257 -7.31 -24.88 8.66
N LEU A 258 -7.37 -25.60 7.53
CA LEU A 258 -7.15 -25.03 6.20
C LEU A 258 -8.41 -24.31 5.71
N GLU A 259 -8.86 -23.33 6.45
CA GLU A 259 -10.01 -22.46 6.15
C GLU A 259 -9.56 -21.05 5.86
N ARG A 260 -10.25 -20.37 4.93
CA ARG A 260 -9.94 -19.01 4.48
C ARG A 260 -9.65 -18.04 5.62
N THR A 261 -10.57 -17.93 6.58
CA THR A 261 -10.47 -16.96 7.68
C THR A 261 -9.34 -17.33 8.66
N ALA A 262 -9.20 -18.61 8.97
CA ALA A 262 -8.18 -19.10 9.89
C ALA A 262 -6.77 -18.89 9.31
N VAL A 263 -6.59 -19.21 8.03
CA VAL A 263 -5.31 -19.00 7.33
C VAL A 263 -5.01 -17.51 7.17
N LEU A 264 -6.01 -16.69 6.80
CA LEU A 264 -5.79 -15.24 6.70
C LEU A 264 -5.37 -14.64 8.04
N LYS A 265 -5.98 -15.06 9.15
CA LYS A 265 -5.56 -14.63 10.50
C LYS A 265 -4.13 -15.03 10.81
N ALA A 266 -3.69 -16.21 10.40
CA ALA A 266 -2.32 -16.66 10.60
C ALA A 266 -1.32 -15.86 9.73
N VAL A 267 -1.66 -15.58 8.48
CA VAL A 267 -0.86 -14.71 7.60
C VAL A 267 -0.78 -13.30 8.18
N CYS A 268 -1.91 -12.76 8.66
CA CYS A 268 -1.93 -11.43 9.29
C CYS A 268 -1.09 -11.37 10.57
N ALA A 269 -1.00 -12.45 11.32
CA ALA A 269 -0.12 -12.55 12.48
C ALA A 269 1.39 -12.61 12.11
N GLY A 270 1.71 -12.92 10.86
CA GLY A 270 3.08 -12.97 10.35
C GLY A 270 3.67 -11.61 9.98
N PHE A 271 2.89 -10.53 9.95
CA PHE A 271 3.41 -9.19 9.71
C PHE A 271 4.03 -8.58 10.98
N LYS A 272 5.06 -7.79 10.80
CA LYS A 272 5.57 -6.91 11.87
C LYS A 272 4.45 -5.97 12.32
N GLU A 273 4.33 -5.78 13.61
CA GLU A 273 3.27 -4.95 14.19
C GLU A 273 3.22 -3.54 13.59
N GLY A 274 2.03 -3.16 13.14
CA GLY A 274 1.76 -1.87 12.52
C GLY A 274 2.11 -1.75 11.04
N THR A 275 2.49 -2.86 10.40
CA THR A 275 2.72 -2.91 8.95
C THR A 275 1.68 -3.77 8.21
N GLU A 276 0.70 -4.28 8.94
CA GLU A 276 -0.35 -5.13 8.43
C GLU A 276 -1.18 -4.42 7.36
N PRO A 277 -1.46 -5.07 6.22
CA PRO A 277 -2.31 -4.50 5.19
C PRO A 277 -3.77 -4.39 5.64
N GLN A 278 -4.52 -3.48 5.02
CA GLN A 278 -5.92 -3.19 5.37
C GLN A 278 -6.82 -4.44 5.42
N VAL A 279 -6.51 -5.48 4.65
CA VAL A 279 -7.27 -6.73 4.67
C VAL A 279 -7.18 -7.44 6.02
N CYS A 280 -6.11 -7.23 6.78
CA CYS A 280 -5.92 -7.77 8.13
C CYS A 280 -6.67 -6.96 9.21
N LEU A 281 -6.99 -5.71 8.95
CA LEU A 281 -7.64 -4.78 9.87
C LEU A 281 -9.17 -4.69 9.60
N SER A 282 -9.73 -5.68 8.91
CA SER A 282 -11.18 -5.73 8.72
C SER A 282 -11.88 -6.25 9.96
N HIS A 283 -13.11 -5.79 10.22
CA HIS A 283 -13.92 -6.16 11.38
C HIS A 283 -14.07 -7.67 11.59
N ASP A 284 -13.99 -8.47 10.52
CA ASP A 284 -14.04 -9.93 10.61
C ASP A 284 -12.71 -10.55 11.08
N MET A 285 -11.62 -9.79 11.03
CA MET A 285 -10.29 -10.25 11.36
C MET A 285 -9.88 -9.87 12.78
N GLU A 286 -10.14 -8.64 13.17
CA GLU A 286 -9.76 -8.10 14.47
C GLU A 286 -10.74 -7.01 14.93
N THR A 287 -10.56 -6.46 16.14
CA THR A 287 -11.38 -5.40 16.72
C THR A 287 -10.59 -4.11 16.73
N ASN A 288 -11.11 -3.06 16.09
CA ASN A 288 -10.47 -1.75 16.07
C ASN A 288 -10.62 -1.04 17.43
N GLU A 289 -9.57 -1.06 18.23
CA GLU A 289 -9.57 -0.43 19.56
C GLU A 289 -9.62 1.09 19.51
N CYS A 290 -9.19 1.71 18.40
CA CYS A 290 -9.23 3.15 18.24
C CYS A 290 -10.66 3.71 18.15
N LEU A 291 -11.65 2.89 17.80
CA LEU A 291 -13.06 3.28 17.77
C LEU A 291 -13.64 3.48 19.18
N HIS A 292 -13.07 2.83 20.20
CA HIS A 292 -13.55 2.96 21.58
C HIS A 292 -12.63 3.86 22.38
N ARG A 293 -13.10 5.06 22.75
CA ARG A 293 -12.36 6.08 23.52
C ARG A 293 -10.96 6.37 22.94
N ASN A 294 -10.85 6.38 21.61
CA ASN A 294 -9.57 6.57 20.89
C ASN A 294 -8.47 5.58 21.34
N GLY A 295 -8.84 4.37 21.74
CA GLY A 295 -7.90 3.38 22.27
C GLY A 295 -7.12 3.82 23.51
N GLY A 296 -7.49 4.93 24.17
CA GLY A 296 -6.72 5.54 25.26
C GLY A 296 -5.48 6.30 24.79
N CYS A 297 -5.35 6.56 23.48
CA CYS A 297 -4.26 7.38 22.92
C CYS A 297 -4.65 8.86 22.91
N TRP A 298 -3.64 9.70 22.76
CA TRP A 298 -3.84 11.15 22.61
C TRP A 298 -4.70 11.49 21.39
N ARG A 299 -5.56 12.51 21.54
CA ARG A 299 -6.37 13.07 20.47
C ARG A 299 -6.50 14.58 20.67
N ASP A 300 -6.37 15.32 19.61
CA ASP A 300 -6.74 16.74 19.55
C ASP A 300 -8.18 16.87 19.10
N GLU A 301 -9.07 17.35 19.99
CA GLU A 301 -10.50 17.49 19.69
C GLU A 301 -10.77 18.59 18.65
N ALA A 302 -9.91 19.63 18.59
CA ALA A 302 -10.10 20.76 17.67
C ALA A 302 -9.78 20.39 16.22
N THR A 303 -8.73 19.64 15.98
CA THR A 303 -8.26 19.23 14.65
C THR A 303 -8.64 17.81 14.27
N ASN A 304 -9.18 17.04 15.22
CA ASN A 304 -9.48 15.62 15.09
C ASN A 304 -8.26 14.74 14.78
N VAL A 305 -7.07 15.24 15.05
CA VAL A 305 -5.81 14.49 14.90
C VAL A 305 -5.68 13.48 16.05
N THR A 306 -5.36 12.24 15.73
CA THR A 306 -5.22 11.17 16.72
C THR A 306 -3.87 10.51 16.63
N ALA A 307 -3.32 10.11 17.78
CA ALA A 307 -2.15 9.25 17.89
C ALA A 307 -2.49 7.75 17.86
N CYS A 308 -3.79 7.38 17.83
CA CYS A 308 -4.20 6.00 17.81
C CYS A 308 -4.07 5.45 16.39
N ARG A 309 -3.28 4.39 16.26
CA ARG A 309 -3.18 3.59 15.04
C ARG A 309 -3.59 2.16 15.36
N ASP A 310 -4.58 1.69 14.65
CA ASP A 310 -5.06 0.34 14.72
C ASP A 310 -4.04 -0.65 14.17
N THR A 311 -3.88 -1.82 14.79
CA THR A 311 -2.98 -2.88 14.37
C THR A 311 -3.66 -4.24 14.56
N TYR A 312 -3.22 -5.24 13.82
CA TYR A 312 -3.78 -6.58 13.95
C TYR A 312 -3.61 -7.19 15.37
N ARG A 313 -2.65 -6.70 16.15
CA ARG A 313 -2.38 -7.17 17.53
C ARG A 313 -3.05 -6.32 18.61
N GLY A 314 -3.74 -5.26 18.24
CA GLY A 314 -4.37 -4.28 19.12
C GLY A 314 -4.18 -2.87 18.60
N ARG A 315 -3.56 -1.99 19.35
CA ARG A 315 -3.32 -0.60 18.93
C ARG A 315 -1.93 -0.11 19.33
N VAL A 316 -1.43 0.87 18.57
CA VAL A 316 -0.23 1.63 18.88
C VAL A 316 -0.60 3.08 19.06
N CYS A 317 -0.12 3.69 20.16
CA CYS A 317 -0.24 5.13 20.39
C CYS A 317 1.06 5.81 19.97
N GLU A 318 1.07 6.41 18.78
CA GLU A 318 2.24 7.06 18.20
C GLU A 318 1.83 8.43 17.63
N CYS A 319 2.62 9.46 17.94
CA CYS A 319 2.33 10.79 17.42
C CYS A 319 2.39 10.79 15.88
N PRO A 320 1.34 11.26 15.20
CA PRO A 320 1.20 11.12 13.75
C PRO A 320 2.04 12.14 12.97
N VAL A 321 2.15 11.90 11.66
CA VAL A 321 2.54 12.91 10.67
C VAL A 321 1.30 13.29 9.88
N VAL A 322 0.87 14.55 9.97
CA VAL A 322 -0.35 15.07 9.30
C VAL A 322 0.04 16.16 8.32
N ASN A 323 -0.30 15.98 7.04
CA ASN A 323 0.03 16.93 5.96
C ASN A 323 1.51 17.34 5.91
N GLY A 324 2.42 16.39 6.21
CA GLY A 324 3.88 16.63 6.24
C GLY A 324 4.38 17.28 7.53
N VAL A 325 3.50 17.60 8.48
CA VAL A 325 3.87 18.11 9.80
C VAL A 325 4.00 16.95 10.77
N ARG A 326 5.18 16.79 11.35
CA ARG A 326 5.46 15.77 12.37
C ARG A 326 4.96 16.24 13.73
N TYR A 327 4.33 15.34 14.45
CA TYR A 327 4.03 15.51 15.88
C TYR A 327 5.07 14.74 16.70
N ASP A 328 5.41 15.27 17.86
CA ASP A 328 6.38 14.68 18.79
C ASP A 328 5.76 14.62 20.20
N GLY A 329 5.98 13.51 20.88
CA GLY A 329 5.39 13.23 22.19
C GLY A 329 5.34 11.74 22.51
N ASP A 330 4.61 11.40 23.56
CA ASP A 330 4.47 10.02 24.06
C ASP A 330 3.32 9.24 23.40
N GLY A 331 2.51 9.89 22.56
CA GLY A 331 1.36 9.27 21.91
C GLY A 331 0.16 9.02 22.81
N TYR A 332 0.30 9.13 24.13
CA TYR A 332 -0.74 8.85 25.12
C TYR A 332 -1.33 10.11 25.74
N THR A 333 -0.49 10.97 26.28
CA THR A 333 -0.91 12.17 27.00
C THR A 333 -0.74 13.44 26.16
N HIS A 334 0.24 13.47 25.28
CA HIS A 334 0.50 14.62 24.44
C HIS A 334 1.20 14.27 23.12
N CYS A 335 0.82 15.00 22.05
CA CYS A 335 1.56 15.10 20.80
C CYS A 335 1.56 16.57 20.37
N LYS A 336 2.74 17.15 20.18
CA LYS A 336 2.93 18.54 19.75
C LYS A 336 3.47 18.59 18.33
N ALA A 337 2.89 19.46 17.50
CA ALA A 337 3.40 19.69 16.15
C ALA A 337 4.80 20.32 16.19
N VAL A 338 5.76 19.74 15.46
CA VAL A 338 7.17 20.18 15.42
C VAL A 338 7.66 20.28 13.97
N GLY A 339 8.72 21.07 13.77
CA GLY A 339 9.37 21.22 12.48
C GLY A 339 8.64 22.11 11.47
N PRO A 340 9.06 22.06 10.20
CA PRO A 340 8.50 22.88 9.12
C PRO A 340 7.02 22.58 8.89
N GLY A 341 6.23 23.63 8.60
CA GLY A 341 4.80 23.49 8.32
C GLY A 341 3.90 23.39 9.56
N ARG A 342 4.46 23.32 10.78
CA ARG A 342 3.65 23.24 12.01
C ARG A 342 2.69 24.41 12.17
N CYS A 343 3.08 25.58 11.64
CA CYS A 343 2.26 26.80 11.72
C CYS A 343 0.98 26.74 10.87
N ALA A 344 0.92 25.86 9.87
CA ALA A 344 -0.27 25.63 9.07
C ALA A 344 -1.38 24.90 9.82
N LEU A 345 -1.04 24.18 10.91
CA LEU A 345 -1.98 23.46 11.74
C LEU A 345 -2.23 24.21 13.04
N ASN A 346 -3.42 24.84 13.16
CA ASN A 346 -3.82 25.60 14.35
C ASN A 346 -2.72 26.55 14.87
N HIS A 347 -2.04 27.26 13.94
CA HIS A 347 -0.92 28.15 14.23
C HIS A 347 0.20 27.52 15.09
N GLY A 348 0.37 26.20 15.03
CA GLY A 348 1.35 25.46 15.85
C GLY A 348 1.11 25.55 17.37
N GLY A 349 -0.13 25.86 17.78
CA GLY A 349 -0.49 26.10 19.17
C GLY A 349 0.03 27.45 19.72
N CYS A 350 0.52 28.35 18.87
CA CYS A 350 0.97 29.70 19.22
C CYS A 350 -0.17 30.71 19.11
N TRP A 351 0.06 31.88 19.73
CA TRP A 351 -0.86 33.01 19.61
C TRP A 351 -1.04 33.42 18.14
N SER A 352 -2.28 33.69 17.76
CA SER A 352 -2.64 34.25 16.46
C SER A 352 -3.87 35.13 16.61
N GLU A 353 -3.82 36.28 15.97
CA GLU A 353 -4.95 37.21 15.93
C GLU A 353 -5.08 37.89 14.57
N THR A 354 -6.29 37.99 14.05
CA THR A 354 -6.59 38.65 12.77
C THR A 354 -7.29 39.98 13.07
N LYS A 355 -6.73 41.05 12.55
CA LYS A 355 -7.33 42.38 12.66
C LYS A 355 -7.39 43.07 11.29
N GLY A 356 -8.58 43.22 10.78
CA GLY A 356 -8.80 43.64 9.39
C GLY A 356 -8.36 42.58 8.40
N GLU A 357 -7.54 42.96 7.44
CA GLU A 357 -6.96 42.02 6.41
C GLU A 357 -5.63 41.38 6.82
N ARG A 358 -5.10 41.71 7.99
CA ARG A 358 -3.80 41.20 8.45
C ARG A 358 -3.97 40.20 9.57
N THR A 359 -3.28 39.05 9.42
CA THR A 359 -3.16 38.02 10.46
C THR A 359 -1.76 38.10 11.03
N PHE A 360 -1.65 38.20 12.35
CA PHE A 360 -0.42 38.16 13.10
C PHE A 360 -0.33 36.79 13.78
N SER A 361 0.83 36.15 13.74
CA SER A 361 1.05 34.86 14.36
C SER A 361 2.40 34.83 15.05
N ALA A 362 2.43 34.25 16.23
CA ALA A 362 3.64 33.97 17.01
C ALA A 362 4.32 32.66 16.58
N CYS A 363 3.75 31.95 15.64
CA CYS A 363 4.36 30.74 15.09
C CYS A 363 5.37 31.07 14.00
N SER A 364 6.55 30.44 14.06
CA SER A 364 7.57 30.52 13.01
C SER A 364 8.01 29.14 12.59
N ASP A 365 7.92 28.85 11.28
CA ASP A 365 8.37 27.58 10.68
C ASP A 365 9.90 27.39 10.70
N THR A 366 10.66 28.48 10.95
CA THR A 366 12.13 28.43 11.06
C THR A 366 12.59 27.96 12.43
N ALA A 367 11.73 28.02 13.46
CA ALA A 367 12.02 27.51 14.79
C ALA A 367 11.57 26.05 14.90
N LEU A 368 12.43 25.14 15.34
CA LEU A 368 12.12 23.72 15.54
C LEU A 368 10.96 23.49 16.53
N SER A 369 10.82 24.38 17.51
CA SER A 369 9.74 24.39 18.48
C SER A 369 9.64 25.76 19.15
N GLY A 370 8.49 26.03 19.80
CA GLY A 370 8.25 27.26 20.55
C GLY A 370 7.52 28.33 19.77
N CYS A 371 6.98 29.29 20.53
CA CYS A 371 6.21 30.43 20.03
C CYS A 371 6.98 31.71 20.38
N ARG A 372 6.98 32.66 19.48
CA ARG A 372 7.58 33.98 19.71
C ARG A 372 6.69 35.05 19.13
N CYS A 373 6.34 36.04 19.94
CA CYS A 373 5.55 37.16 19.46
C CYS A 373 6.19 37.83 18.24
N PRO A 374 5.40 38.18 17.21
CA PRO A 374 5.90 38.85 16.03
C PRO A 374 6.36 40.28 16.38
N PRO A 375 7.18 40.93 15.53
CA PRO A 375 7.59 42.32 15.72
C PRO A 375 6.36 43.25 15.95
N GLY A 376 6.48 44.18 16.91
CA GLY A 376 5.41 45.04 17.35
C GLY A 376 4.53 44.46 18.44
N PHE A 377 4.83 43.25 18.93
CA PHE A 377 4.13 42.60 20.04
C PHE A 377 5.12 42.11 21.11
N GLN A 378 4.64 42.07 22.36
CA GLN A 378 5.39 41.55 23.51
C GLN A 378 4.61 40.44 24.21
N GLY A 379 5.30 39.43 24.75
CA GLY A 379 4.72 38.29 25.45
C GLY A 379 5.53 37.03 25.32
N ASP A 380 4.95 35.90 25.74
CA ASP A 380 5.58 34.58 25.75
C ASP A 380 5.37 33.78 24.46
N GLY A 381 4.65 34.36 23.49
CA GLY A 381 4.31 33.70 22.23
C GLY A 381 3.01 32.89 22.29
N HIS A 382 2.51 32.53 23.45
CA HIS A 382 1.16 31.98 23.63
C HIS A 382 0.12 33.08 23.93
N LYS A 383 0.60 34.17 24.49
CA LYS A 383 -0.14 35.41 24.64
C LYS A 383 0.75 36.56 24.20
N CYS A 384 0.31 37.32 23.18
CA CYS A 384 1.02 38.48 22.66
C CYS A 384 0.12 39.72 22.78
N GLU A 385 0.68 40.78 23.34
CA GLU A 385 0.02 42.08 23.51
C GLU A 385 0.75 43.11 22.66
N ASP A 386 0.02 44.07 22.12
CA ASP A 386 0.54 45.15 21.29
C ASP A 386 1.56 46.00 22.07
N LEU A 387 2.70 46.25 21.48
CA LEU A 387 3.74 47.10 22.05
C LEU A 387 3.42 48.58 21.70
N ASP A 388 3.27 49.42 22.71
CA ASP A 388 3.08 50.83 22.48
C ASP A 388 4.42 51.54 22.32
N GLU A 389 4.91 51.59 21.07
CA GLU A 389 6.22 52.18 20.76
C GLU A 389 6.23 53.70 21.00
N CYS A 390 5.07 54.35 21.10
CA CYS A 390 4.97 55.76 21.38
C CYS A 390 5.20 56.14 22.84
N LYS A 391 4.86 55.25 23.79
CA LYS A 391 5.08 55.46 25.25
C LYS A 391 6.53 55.51 25.63
N ASP A 392 7.33 54.60 25.07
CA ASP A 392 8.72 54.45 25.44
C ASP A 392 9.70 55.32 24.65
N LYS A 393 9.13 56.25 23.82
CA LYS A 393 9.90 57.13 22.89
C LYS A 393 10.87 56.35 22.02
N LEU A 394 10.53 55.14 21.66
CA LEU A 394 11.33 54.28 20.80
C LEU A 394 11.08 54.62 19.30
N ALA A 395 10.08 55.42 19.02
CA ALA A 395 9.69 55.76 17.68
C ALA A 395 9.31 57.25 17.57
N CYS A 396 9.42 57.84 16.37
CA CYS A 396 9.09 59.18 16.04
C CYS A 396 9.80 60.22 16.94
N THR A 397 11.12 60.18 17.04
CA THR A 397 11.91 61.02 17.97
C THR A 397 12.19 62.41 17.47
N CYS A 398 11.85 62.75 16.21
CA CYS A 398 12.09 64.05 15.66
C CYS A 398 11.25 65.19 16.32
N PRO A 399 11.75 66.47 16.36
CA PRO A 399 11.15 67.59 17.13
C PRO A 399 9.70 67.91 16.74
N ASP A 400 9.34 67.74 15.47
CA ASP A 400 8.01 68.09 14.91
C ASP A 400 7.14 66.81 14.64
N CYS A 401 7.63 65.64 15.10
CA CYS A 401 6.90 64.37 14.95
C CYS A 401 5.82 64.22 16.01
N HIS A 402 4.73 63.58 15.61
CA HIS A 402 3.77 62.95 16.53
C HIS A 402 3.68 61.49 16.22
N CYS A 403 3.65 60.70 17.26
CA CYS A 403 3.54 59.25 17.19
C CYS A 403 2.12 58.82 17.47
N LYS A 404 1.63 57.85 16.68
CA LYS A 404 0.34 57.21 16.87
C LYS A 404 0.56 55.72 16.92
N ASN A 405 0.30 55.11 18.07
CA ASN A 405 0.37 53.66 18.18
C ASN A 405 -0.75 53.02 17.34
N THR A 406 -0.40 51.96 16.64
CA THR A 406 -1.30 51.12 15.84
C THR A 406 -1.07 49.67 16.20
N TRP A 407 -2.02 48.81 15.92
CA TRP A 407 -1.94 47.42 16.26
C TRP A 407 -0.75 46.75 15.54
N GLY A 408 0.24 46.31 16.31
CA GLY A 408 1.48 45.67 15.84
C GLY A 408 2.48 46.59 15.15
N SER A 409 2.33 47.92 15.31
CA SER A 409 3.23 48.93 14.71
C SER A 409 2.86 50.33 15.18
N TYR A 410 3.54 51.33 14.65
CA TYR A 410 3.28 52.74 14.88
C TYR A 410 3.29 53.51 13.58
N GLU A 411 2.66 54.68 13.63
CA GLU A 411 2.70 55.65 12.55
C GLU A 411 3.29 56.98 13.07
N CYS A 412 4.27 57.50 12.34
CA CYS A 412 4.82 58.83 12.59
C CYS A 412 4.23 59.82 11.61
N GLY A 413 3.71 60.89 12.14
CA GLY A 413 3.19 62.01 11.37
C GLY A 413 3.96 63.29 11.72
N CYS A 414 3.90 64.29 10.83
CA CYS A 414 4.48 65.61 11.03
C CYS A 414 3.41 66.68 11.25
N ARG A 415 3.74 67.73 11.99
CA ARG A 415 2.88 68.86 12.15
C ARG A 415 2.88 69.75 10.90
N GLY A 416 1.71 70.25 10.47
CA GLY A 416 1.60 71.13 9.32
C GLY A 416 1.74 70.39 7.97
N ASN A 417 2.33 71.04 6.98
CA ASN A 417 2.43 70.51 5.61
C ASN A 417 3.79 69.83 5.36
N GLN A 418 4.24 69.01 6.30
CA GLN A 418 5.49 68.28 6.24
C GLN A 418 5.28 66.80 6.00
N VAL A 419 6.22 66.11 5.35
CA VAL A 419 6.19 64.68 5.11
C VAL A 419 7.26 64.03 5.97
N TYR A 420 6.90 62.95 6.69
CA TYR A 420 7.80 62.18 7.49
C TYR A 420 8.61 61.21 6.63
N ILE A 421 9.93 61.26 6.77
CA ILE A 421 10.86 60.32 6.11
C ILE A 421 11.34 59.29 7.11
N ARG A 422 10.86 58.04 6.90
CA ARG A 422 11.03 56.91 7.83
C ARG A 422 12.49 56.51 8.01
N GLY A 423 13.35 56.66 7.01
CA GLY A 423 14.75 56.23 7.06
C GLY A 423 15.68 57.15 7.88
N GLU A 424 15.29 58.40 8.10
CA GLU A 424 16.11 59.42 8.76
C GLU A 424 15.46 60.01 10.01
N ASP A 425 14.24 59.56 10.33
CA ASP A 425 13.41 60.05 11.43
C ASP A 425 13.29 61.61 11.45
N VAL A 426 12.98 62.20 10.31
CA VAL A 426 12.84 63.67 10.16
C VAL A 426 11.59 64.08 9.42
N CYS A 427 11.08 65.24 9.77
CA CYS A 427 9.98 65.90 9.06
C CYS A 427 10.51 66.89 8.04
N VAL A 428 10.24 66.71 6.76
CA VAL A 428 10.70 67.60 5.66
C VAL A 428 9.50 68.36 5.07
N ALA A 429 9.66 69.65 4.86
CA ALA A 429 8.61 70.50 4.26
C ALA A 429 8.25 70.00 2.85
N ASN A 430 6.98 69.77 2.60
CA ASN A 430 6.49 69.35 1.29
C ASN A 430 6.50 70.54 0.32
N SER A 431 7.69 70.89 -0.18
CA SER A 431 7.84 71.88 -1.23
C SER A 431 7.53 71.21 -2.58
N MET A 432 6.25 71.02 -2.87
CA MET A 432 5.86 70.71 -4.25
C MET A 432 6.09 71.94 -5.11
N SER A 433 7.29 72.00 -5.73
CA SER A 433 7.66 72.94 -6.73
C SER A 433 6.61 72.90 -7.85
N ARG A 434 6.15 74.11 -8.29
CA ARG A 434 5.30 74.29 -9.48
C ARG A 434 5.85 73.65 -10.76
N PHE A 435 7.09 73.22 -10.72
CA PHE A 435 7.77 72.48 -11.81
C PHE A 435 7.36 71.01 -11.92
N GLY A 436 6.91 70.39 -10.86
CA GLY A 436 6.54 68.95 -10.88
C GLY A 436 5.35 68.68 -11.80
N TRP A 437 4.40 69.61 -11.85
CA TRP A 437 3.23 69.52 -12.73
C TRP A 437 3.59 69.59 -14.22
N LEU A 438 4.54 70.51 -14.58
CA LEU A 438 5.02 70.63 -15.96
C LEU A 438 5.79 69.39 -16.43
N VAL A 439 6.57 68.75 -15.55
CA VAL A 439 7.28 67.50 -15.86
C VAL A 439 6.28 66.32 -16.03
N ALA A 440 5.22 66.27 -15.21
CA ALA A 440 4.20 65.25 -15.34
C ALA A 440 3.42 65.40 -16.67
N VAL A 441 3.06 66.61 -17.07
CA VAL A 441 2.39 66.87 -18.35
C VAL A 441 3.26 66.54 -19.54
N LEU A 442 4.57 66.88 -19.48
CA LEU A 442 5.53 66.53 -20.52
C LEU A 442 5.71 65.01 -20.63
N ALA A 443 5.81 64.28 -19.50
CA ALA A 443 5.92 62.83 -19.49
C ALA A 443 4.71 62.11 -20.09
N VAL A 444 3.47 62.61 -19.76
CA VAL A 444 2.24 62.07 -20.32
C VAL A 444 2.13 62.36 -21.83
N SER A 445 2.54 63.57 -22.25
CA SER A 445 2.55 63.94 -23.68
C SER A 445 3.55 63.10 -24.50
N CYS A 446 4.75 62.82 -23.96
CA CYS A 446 5.73 61.96 -24.59
C CYS A 446 5.22 60.49 -24.66
N ALA A 447 4.61 59.99 -23.60
CA ALA A 447 4.01 58.65 -23.58
C ALA A 447 2.88 58.51 -24.61
N ALA A 448 2.04 59.49 -24.73
CA ALA A 448 0.98 59.55 -25.74
C ALA A 448 1.54 59.60 -27.17
N GLY A 449 2.60 60.40 -27.38
CA GLY A 449 3.31 60.45 -28.68
C GLY A 449 3.95 59.12 -29.09
N LEU A 450 4.61 58.47 -28.14
CA LEU A 450 5.18 57.13 -28.36
C LEU A 450 4.10 56.07 -28.61
N GLY A 451 2.96 56.16 -27.92
CA GLY A 451 1.81 55.28 -28.12
C GLY A 451 1.24 55.43 -29.53
N VAL A 452 1.07 56.66 -30.02
CA VAL A 452 0.56 56.93 -31.37
C VAL A 452 1.59 56.47 -32.43
N ALA A 453 2.88 56.76 -32.23
CA ALA A 453 3.95 56.28 -33.13
C ALA A 453 4.01 54.72 -33.18
N GLY A 454 3.92 54.08 -32.01
CA GLY A 454 3.86 52.62 -31.91
C GLY A 454 2.62 52.00 -32.59
N PHE A 455 1.46 52.64 -32.42
CA PHE A 455 0.22 52.21 -33.08
C PHE A 455 0.28 52.38 -34.61
N VAL A 456 0.86 53.49 -35.10
CA VAL A 456 1.05 53.72 -36.53
C VAL A 456 2.05 52.68 -37.12
N PHE A 457 3.15 52.43 -36.39
CA PHE A 457 4.16 51.45 -36.80
C PHE A 457 3.55 50.01 -36.80
N TYR A 458 2.76 49.65 -35.78
CA TYR A 458 2.06 48.39 -35.69
C TYR A 458 1.04 48.26 -36.84
N LYS A 459 0.24 49.27 -37.07
CA LYS A 459 -0.84 49.24 -38.08
C LYS A 459 -0.34 49.15 -39.51
N TYR A 460 0.79 49.84 -39.82
CA TYR A 460 1.26 49.95 -41.20
C TYR A 460 2.48 49.10 -41.54
N ARG A 461 3.24 48.64 -40.56
CA ARG A 461 4.45 47.86 -40.85
C ARG A 461 4.48 46.48 -40.19
N LEU A 462 4.09 46.36 -38.94
CA LEU A 462 4.19 45.05 -38.26
C LEU A 462 3.05 44.12 -38.69
N ARG A 463 1.86 44.66 -38.90
CA ARG A 463 0.73 43.85 -39.39
C ARG A 463 0.96 43.30 -40.78
N SER A 464 1.57 44.11 -41.66
CA SER A 464 1.97 43.63 -43.01
C SER A 464 3.08 42.57 -42.98
N TYR A 465 3.95 42.60 -41.97
CA TYR A 465 5.02 41.61 -41.82
C TYR A 465 4.50 40.29 -41.28
N MET A 466 3.61 40.33 -40.29
CA MET A 466 2.98 39.12 -39.73
C MET A 466 2.06 38.42 -40.74
N ASP A 467 1.31 39.14 -41.56
CA ASP A 467 0.47 38.55 -42.58
C ASP A 467 1.29 37.85 -43.65
N SER A 468 2.54 38.32 -43.96
CA SER A 468 3.44 37.65 -44.90
C SER A 468 4.10 36.37 -44.33
N GLU A 469 4.44 36.35 -43.04
CA GLU A 469 4.97 35.14 -42.38
C GLU A 469 3.89 34.04 -42.21
N ILE A 470 2.67 34.42 -41.88
CA ILE A 470 1.54 33.47 -41.78
C ILE A 470 1.25 32.86 -43.16
N MET A 471 1.29 33.63 -44.23
CA MET A 471 1.15 33.10 -45.59
C MET A 471 2.32 32.19 -45.99
N ALA A 472 3.53 32.49 -45.58
CA ALA A 472 4.70 31.62 -45.83
C ALA A 472 4.63 30.29 -45.05
N ILE A 473 4.16 30.32 -43.83
CA ILE A 473 3.98 29.11 -43.00
C ILE A 473 2.82 28.24 -43.54
N MET A 474 1.72 28.86 -43.96
CA MET A 474 0.58 28.10 -44.54
C MET A 474 0.93 27.44 -45.87
N SER A 475 1.80 28.04 -46.68
CA SER A 475 2.28 27.42 -47.92
C SER A 475 3.26 26.26 -47.71
N GLN A 476 3.85 26.15 -46.55
CA GLN A 476 4.82 25.09 -46.19
C GLN A 476 4.13 23.85 -45.59
N TYR A 477 2.86 23.96 -45.16
CA TYR A 477 2.12 22.87 -44.49
C TYR A 477 0.98 22.27 -45.33
N MET A 478 0.83 22.65 -46.64
CA MET A 478 -0.03 21.91 -47.57
C MET A 478 0.82 21.16 -48.58
N PRO A 479 0.97 19.85 -48.47
CA PRO A 479 1.49 19.04 -49.55
C PRO A 479 0.39 18.89 -50.63
N LEU A 480 0.82 19.19 -51.82
CA LEU A 480 0.22 18.89 -53.09
C LEU A 480 -0.36 17.46 -53.15
N ASP A 481 -1.65 17.36 -53.38
CA ASP A 481 -2.17 16.19 -54.08
C ASP A 481 -3.00 16.71 -55.24
N SER A 482 -2.37 16.71 -56.39
CA SER A 482 -3.00 16.94 -57.67
C SER A 482 -2.52 15.85 -58.59
N GLN A 483 -3.40 14.94 -58.91
CA GLN A 483 -3.47 14.43 -60.30
C GLN A 483 -4.74 13.61 -60.52
N ASN A 484 -5.39 14.04 -61.60
CA ASN A 484 -6.20 13.27 -62.55
C ASN A 484 -7.72 13.18 -62.33
N ASN A 485 -8.40 13.83 -63.13
CA ASN A 485 -9.09 13.56 -64.42
C ASN A 485 -10.43 14.29 -64.49
N GLU A 486 -10.48 15.25 -65.40
CA GLU A 486 -11.21 15.26 -66.70
C GLU A 486 -12.64 14.73 -66.63
N HIS A 487 -13.58 15.60 -66.82
CA HIS A 487 -14.64 15.73 -67.80
C HIS A 487 -15.83 16.54 -67.30
N GLN A 488 -16.10 17.57 -68.08
CA GLN A 488 -17.30 18.41 -68.25
C GLN A 488 -18.60 17.62 -68.32
N PRO A 489 -19.73 18.33 -68.56
CA PRO A 489 -20.40 19.42 -67.83
C PRO A 489 -21.93 19.18 -67.67
N LEU A 490 -22.62 20.20 -67.17
CA LEU A 490 -24.01 20.59 -67.52
C LEU A 490 -25.14 20.32 -66.49
N ARG A 491 -25.72 21.49 -66.19
CA ARG A 491 -27.15 21.84 -66.06
C ARG A 491 -27.86 21.75 -64.73
N GLN A 492 -28.05 22.96 -64.20
CA GLN A 492 -29.38 23.59 -63.98
C GLN A 492 -30.49 22.75 -63.32
N HIS A 493 -30.97 23.22 -62.24
CA HIS A 493 -32.26 23.79 -61.86
C HIS A 493 -32.37 23.65 -60.35
N ALA A 494 -32.51 24.76 -59.62
CA ALA A 494 -33.72 25.54 -59.37
C ALA A 494 -34.69 24.82 -58.40
N SER A 495 -34.97 25.58 -57.36
CA SER A 495 -36.21 25.79 -56.62
C SER A 495 -36.56 24.89 -55.45
N ASP A 496 -36.79 25.61 -54.38
CA ASP A 496 -37.91 25.56 -53.43
C ASP A 496 -37.98 24.36 -52.43
N ALA A 497 -37.73 24.67 -51.23
CA ALA A 497 -38.62 24.85 -50.10
C ALA A 497 -37.77 25.02 -48.81
#